data_58edfa473544fa0ae46583db50a1ef12
#
_entry.id   58edfa473544fa0ae46583db50a1ef12
#
_cell.length_a   1.000
_cell.length_b   1.000
_cell.length_c   1.000
_cell.angle_alpha   90.00
_cell.angle_beta   90.00
_cell.angle_gamma   90.00
#
_symmetry.space_group_name_H-M   'P 1'
#
loop_
_entity.id
_entity.type
_entity.pdbx_description
1 polymer ?
#
loop_
_entity_poly.entity_id
_entity_poly.type
_entity_poly.pdbx_seq_one_letter_code
_entity_poly.pdbx_strand_id
1 'polypeptide(L)'
;MPMKSARSERLAVLQVCLAGICFGFLGIFARQAYNLGLSVGELITFRFTLATLLLALLLQIFRPHWLILPRRQALIGLTLGFFGYAVFSTLYFQALRSIPVPLAAMILYTFPTWVNLGGWLFLREPFTRIKLIGLTTATLGLVLLLATGGLSFTWNFETLAASASALAAAIIYAGYTLVSRKVQSEVRPLSSTLYVMAGASCGLWTFHQPSLAHLQDAGWSLVFALFGLAFLCTILPLTLFLQGLQKMSSSKAAILVMIEPVTAAVAASFLLGESLSLWQWLGALLVLG
;
A
#
# COMPACT_ATOMS: atom_id res chain seq x y z
N MET A 1 6.17 28.97 11.17
CA MET A 1 6.65 27.76 10.44
C MET A 1 7.48 28.23 9.27
N PRO A 2 8.75 27.84 9.10
CA PRO A 2 9.53 28.23 7.94
C PRO A 2 8.88 27.68 6.67
N MET A 3 8.73 28.51 5.65
CA MET A 3 8.26 28.13 4.31
C MET A 3 9.17 27.02 3.79
N LYS A 4 8.64 25.79 3.72
CA LYS A 4 9.33 24.69 3.03
C LYS A 4 9.56 25.15 1.60
N SER A 5 10.80 25.12 1.11
CA SER A 5 11.11 25.58 -0.25
C SER A 5 10.25 24.80 -1.25
N ALA A 6 9.74 25.46 -2.30
CA ALA A 6 8.94 24.86 -3.37
C ALA A 6 9.63 23.61 -3.97
N ARG A 7 10.95 23.57 -3.96
CA ARG A 7 11.77 22.43 -4.37
C ARG A 7 11.56 21.21 -3.45
N SER A 8 11.45 21.43 -2.13
CA SER A 8 11.22 20.34 -1.16
C SER A 8 9.83 19.71 -1.31
N GLU A 9 8.81 20.51 -1.64
CA GLU A 9 7.45 20.01 -1.86
C GLU A 9 7.35 19.23 -3.18
N ARG A 10 7.95 19.74 -4.27
CA ARG A 10 8.00 19.02 -5.56
C ARG A 10 8.68 17.66 -5.43
N LEU A 11 9.78 17.59 -4.67
CA LEU A 11 10.44 16.31 -4.41
C LEU A 11 9.54 15.34 -3.63
N ALA A 12 8.78 15.83 -2.64
CA ALA A 12 7.85 15.02 -1.90
C ALA A 12 6.70 14.47 -2.77
N VAL A 13 6.16 15.29 -3.68
CA VAL A 13 5.17 14.84 -4.68
C VAL A 13 5.73 13.73 -5.54
N LEU A 14 6.94 13.93 -6.10
CA LEU A 14 7.61 12.93 -6.92
C LEU A 14 7.83 11.61 -6.14
N GLN A 15 8.27 11.69 -4.88
CA GLN A 15 8.48 10.52 -4.02
C GLN A 15 7.18 9.73 -3.81
N VAL A 16 6.05 10.39 -3.53
CA VAL A 16 4.76 9.71 -3.32
C VAL A 16 4.22 9.14 -4.62
N CYS A 17 4.33 9.85 -5.75
CA CYS A 17 3.93 9.32 -7.05
C CYS A 17 4.76 8.10 -7.45
N LEU A 18 6.09 8.14 -7.27
CA LEU A 18 6.95 6.98 -7.51
C LEU A 18 6.60 5.80 -6.58
N ALA A 19 6.23 6.07 -5.33
CA ALA A 19 5.74 5.03 -4.43
C ALA A 19 4.47 4.36 -4.98
N GLY A 20 3.48 5.14 -5.42
CA GLY A 20 2.26 4.62 -6.06
C GLY A 20 2.54 3.81 -7.32
N ILE A 21 3.44 4.29 -8.18
CA ILE A 21 3.89 3.55 -9.36
C ILE A 21 4.51 2.20 -8.97
N CYS A 22 5.43 2.18 -8.00
CA CYS A 22 6.04 0.94 -7.54
C CYS A 22 5.01 -0.03 -6.93
N PHE A 23 4.05 0.46 -6.15
CA PHE A 23 2.95 -0.37 -5.63
C PHE A 23 2.09 -0.94 -6.76
N GLY A 24 1.86 -0.20 -7.84
CA GLY A 24 1.09 -0.67 -8.99
C GLY A 24 1.63 -1.94 -9.67
N PHE A 25 2.94 -2.20 -9.58
CA PHE A 25 3.54 -3.44 -10.08
C PHE A 25 3.30 -4.65 -9.17
N LEU A 26 2.73 -4.45 -7.98
CA LEU A 26 2.49 -5.54 -7.02
C LEU A 26 1.66 -6.67 -7.63
N GLY A 27 0.61 -6.35 -8.37
CA GLY A 27 -0.24 -7.34 -9.02
C GLY A 27 0.48 -8.24 -10.02
N ILE A 28 1.47 -7.70 -10.75
CA ILE A 28 2.26 -8.44 -11.75
C ILE A 28 3.11 -9.52 -11.05
N PHE A 29 3.90 -9.12 -10.05
CA PHE A 29 4.73 -10.07 -9.30
C PHE A 29 3.89 -11.04 -8.45
N ALA A 30 2.75 -10.58 -7.91
CA ALA A 30 1.83 -11.43 -7.16
C ALA A 30 1.25 -12.53 -8.06
N ARG A 31 0.78 -12.19 -9.28
CA ARG A 31 0.28 -13.15 -10.25
C ARG A 31 1.33 -14.21 -10.60
N GLN A 32 2.59 -13.79 -10.79
CA GLN A 32 3.69 -14.73 -11.04
C GLN A 32 3.89 -15.69 -9.86
N ALA A 33 3.88 -15.20 -8.62
CA ALA A 33 4.03 -16.02 -7.43
C ALA A 33 2.84 -16.99 -7.23
N TYR A 34 1.60 -16.56 -7.54
CA TYR A 34 0.41 -17.42 -7.50
C TYR A 34 0.48 -18.54 -8.55
N ASN A 35 0.93 -18.23 -9.77
CA ASN A 35 1.12 -19.23 -10.81
C ASN A 35 2.19 -20.28 -10.45
N LEU A 36 3.08 -19.96 -9.50
CA LEU A 36 4.08 -20.85 -8.94
C LEU A 36 3.62 -21.56 -7.65
N GLY A 37 2.33 -21.46 -7.32
CA GLY A 37 1.68 -22.24 -6.27
C GLY A 37 1.57 -21.55 -4.91
N LEU A 38 2.07 -20.31 -4.72
CA LEU A 38 1.91 -19.63 -3.44
C LEU A 38 0.45 -19.27 -3.17
N SER A 39 0.01 -19.54 -1.96
CA SER A 39 -1.22 -18.95 -1.43
C SER A 39 -1.06 -17.46 -1.14
N VAL A 40 -2.18 -16.75 -1.03
CA VAL A 40 -2.18 -15.32 -0.68
C VAL A 40 -1.48 -15.07 0.66
N GLY A 41 -1.76 -15.89 1.68
CA GLY A 41 -1.15 -15.76 3.00
C GLY A 41 0.37 -15.96 2.97
N GLU A 42 0.85 -16.94 2.21
CA GLU A 42 2.28 -17.19 2.00
C GLU A 42 2.94 -16.01 1.31
N LEU A 43 2.36 -15.53 0.20
CA LEU A 43 2.91 -14.42 -0.57
C LEU A 43 3.09 -13.16 0.29
N ILE A 44 2.05 -12.71 1.01
CA ILE A 44 2.15 -11.49 1.81
C ILE A 44 3.12 -11.67 2.98
N THR A 45 3.17 -12.86 3.59
CA THR A 45 4.09 -13.14 4.70
C THR A 45 5.53 -13.18 4.22
N PHE A 46 5.83 -13.92 3.15
CA PHE A 46 7.18 -14.01 2.60
C PHE A 46 7.67 -12.67 2.04
N ARG A 47 6.78 -11.89 1.40
CA ARG A 47 7.08 -10.54 0.93
C ARG A 47 7.59 -9.64 2.05
N PHE A 48 6.86 -9.53 3.17
CA PHE A 48 7.26 -8.68 4.29
C PHE A 48 8.46 -9.23 5.07
N THR A 49 8.57 -10.55 5.20
CA THR A 49 9.73 -11.21 5.82
C THR A 49 11.00 -10.95 5.03
N LEU A 50 10.97 -11.22 3.71
CA LEU A 50 12.11 -11.00 2.83
C LEU A 50 12.49 -9.51 2.77
N ALA A 51 11.50 -8.62 2.70
CA ALA A 51 11.73 -7.18 2.72
C ALA A 51 12.41 -6.73 4.04
N THR A 52 11.98 -7.27 5.18
CA THR A 52 12.60 -6.98 6.48
C THR A 52 14.04 -7.45 6.52
N LEU A 53 14.31 -8.70 6.13
CA LEU A 53 15.65 -9.28 6.14
C LEU A 53 16.58 -8.56 5.17
N LEU A 54 16.10 -8.27 3.95
CA LEU A 54 16.89 -7.58 2.93
C LEU A 54 17.23 -6.14 3.38
N LEU A 55 16.27 -5.40 3.91
CA LEU A 55 16.53 -4.03 4.37
C LEU A 55 17.42 -4.03 5.62
N ALA A 56 17.25 -4.98 6.54
CA ALA A 56 18.12 -5.12 7.71
C ALA A 56 19.57 -5.40 7.27
N LEU A 57 19.78 -6.32 6.31
CA LEU A 57 21.09 -6.62 5.76
C LEU A 57 21.71 -5.41 5.06
N LEU A 58 20.98 -4.72 4.22
CA LEU A 58 21.44 -3.50 3.55
C LEU A 58 21.85 -2.41 4.55
N LEU A 59 21.04 -2.19 5.58
CA LEU A 59 21.37 -1.23 6.63
C LEU A 59 22.58 -1.69 7.46
N GLN A 60 22.70 -2.97 7.76
CA GLN A 60 23.86 -3.51 8.48
C GLN A 60 25.18 -3.26 7.74
N ILE A 61 25.16 -3.40 6.41
CA ILE A 61 26.36 -3.22 5.57
C ILE A 61 26.67 -1.72 5.40
N PHE A 62 25.69 -0.91 5.04
CA PHE A 62 25.94 0.47 4.60
C PHE A 62 25.74 1.52 5.68
N ARG A 63 24.83 1.28 6.65
CA ARG A 63 24.41 2.25 7.66
C ARG A 63 24.02 1.59 8.99
N PRO A 64 24.89 0.84 9.69
CA PRO A 64 24.53 0.03 10.86
C PRO A 64 23.86 0.83 11.99
N HIS A 65 24.22 2.11 12.14
CA HIS A 65 23.60 2.99 13.14
C HIS A 65 22.12 3.35 12.84
N TRP A 66 21.60 3.02 11.64
CA TRP A 66 20.19 3.21 11.30
C TRP A 66 19.32 2.00 11.69
N LEU A 67 19.92 0.88 12.04
CA LEU A 67 19.20 -0.27 12.59
C LEU A 67 18.63 0.01 13.99
N ILE A 68 19.26 0.88 14.75
CA ILE A 68 18.89 1.12 16.13
C ILE A 68 18.03 2.37 16.23
N LEU A 69 16.81 2.20 16.72
CA LEU A 69 15.90 3.29 17.09
C LEU A 69 15.72 3.35 18.61
N PRO A 70 15.39 4.52 19.16
CA PRO A 70 14.90 4.62 20.54
C PRO A 70 13.71 3.69 20.75
N ARG A 71 13.63 3.04 21.92
CA ARG A 71 12.60 2.03 22.22
C ARG A 71 11.19 2.46 21.87
N ARG A 72 10.82 3.70 22.18
CA ARG A 72 9.50 4.26 21.88
C ARG A 72 9.23 4.27 20.37
N GLN A 73 10.17 4.73 19.54
CA GLN A 73 10.04 4.80 18.09
C GLN A 73 10.02 3.40 17.47
N ALA A 74 10.85 2.48 17.97
CA ALA A 74 10.87 1.09 17.55
C ALA A 74 9.52 0.40 17.83
N LEU A 75 8.97 0.54 19.04
CA LEU A 75 7.66 -0.01 19.41
C LEU A 75 6.54 0.58 18.55
N ILE A 76 6.54 1.88 18.28
CA ILE A 76 5.56 2.50 17.37
C ILE A 76 5.67 1.91 15.97
N GLY A 77 6.89 1.77 15.43
CA GLY A 77 7.09 1.16 14.11
C GLY A 77 6.57 -0.28 14.05
N LEU A 78 6.91 -1.12 15.04
CA LEU A 78 6.43 -2.50 15.15
C LEU A 78 4.90 -2.56 15.28
N THR A 79 4.30 -1.72 16.12
CA THR A 79 2.85 -1.65 16.31
C THR A 79 2.14 -1.20 15.02
N LEU A 80 2.68 -0.20 14.33
CA LEU A 80 2.15 0.24 13.04
C LEU A 80 2.25 -0.85 11.97
N GLY A 81 3.30 -1.64 11.98
CA GLY A 81 3.44 -2.80 11.10
C GLY A 81 2.42 -3.88 11.42
N PHE A 82 2.34 -4.27 12.69
CA PHE A 82 1.43 -5.33 13.14
C PHE A 82 -0.04 -4.96 12.92
N PHE A 83 -0.49 -3.85 13.48
CA PHE A 83 -1.89 -3.45 13.41
C PHE A 83 -2.23 -2.67 12.14
N GLY A 84 -1.31 -1.88 11.62
CA GLY A 84 -1.52 -1.09 10.40
C GLY A 84 -1.38 -1.91 9.11
N TYR A 85 -0.36 -2.77 8.98
CA TYR A 85 -0.13 -3.55 7.76
C TYR A 85 -0.64 -4.98 7.83
N ALA A 86 -0.34 -5.75 8.90
CA ALA A 86 -0.72 -7.15 8.93
C ALA A 86 -2.23 -7.33 9.09
N VAL A 87 -2.87 -6.56 10.00
CA VAL A 87 -4.34 -6.62 10.17
C VAL A 87 -5.05 -6.11 8.92
N PHE A 88 -4.62 -4.96 8.38
CA PHE A 88 -5.17 -4.42 7.13
C PHE A 88 -5.08 -5.43 5.99
N SER A 89 -3.91 -6.02 5.76
CA SER A 89 -3.71 -7.00 4.70
C SER A 89 -4.60 -8.22 4.91
N THR A 90 -4.65 -8.76 6.11
CA THR A 90 -5.48 -9.93 6.44
C THR A 90 -6.96 -9.67 6.17
N LEU A 91 -7.50 -8.53 6.62
CA LEU A 91 -8.90 -8.16 6.39
C LEU A 91 -9.20 -7.94 4.90
N TYR A 92 -8.29 -7.30 4.18
CA TYR A 92 -8.45 -7.07 2.74
C TYR A 92 -8.47 -8.39 1.95
N PHE A 93 -7.51 -9.28 2.21
CA PHE A 93 -7.47 -10.57 1.55
C PHE A 93 -8.58 -11.53 1.98
N GLN A 94 -9.09 -11.39 3.20
CA GLN A 94 -10.30 -12.11 3.63
C GLN A 94 -11.53 -11.65 2.84
N ALA A 95 -11.66 -10.34 2.59
CA ALA A 95 -12.74 -9.82 1.75
C ALA A 95 -12.71 -10.39 0.32
N LEU A 96 -11.50 -10.53 -0.27
CA LEU A 96 -11.32 -11.07 -1.63
C LEU A 96 -11.79 -12.51 -1.83
N ARG A 97 -12.11 -13.25 -0.74
CA ARG A 97 -12.66 -14.61 -0.84
C ARG A 97 -14.12 -14.62 -1.23
N SER A 98 -14.87 -13.57 -0.92
CA SER A 98 -16.33 -13.54 -1.02
C SER A 98 -16.88 -12.41 -1.89
N ILE A 99 -16.04 -11.43 -2.28
CA ILE A 99 -16.43 -10.36 -3.20
C ILE A 99 -15.41 -10.20 -4.35
N PRO A 100 -15.88 -9.73 -5.53
CA PRO A 100 -14.98 -9.50 -6.67
C PRO A 100 -13.83 -8.55 -6.36
N VAL A 101 -12.64 -8.84 -6.89
CA VAL A 101 -11.43 -8.02 -6.72
C VAL A 101 -11.67 -6.52 -7.02
N PRO A 102 -12.37 -6.14 -8.11
CA PRO A 102 -12.65 -4.74 -8.39
C PRO A 102 -13.47 -4.07 -7.27
N LEU A 103 -14.48 -4.77 -6.71
CA LEU A 103 -15.29 -4.22 -5.63
C LEU A 103 -14.48 -4.06 -4.35
N ALA A 104 -13.69 -5.07 -3.97
CA ALA A 104 -12.81 -4.97 -2.81
C ALA A 104 -11.81 -3.81 -2.95
N ALA A 105 -11.24 -3.63 -4.15
CA ALA A 105 -10.33 -2.51 -4.44
C ALA A 105 -11.04 -1.16 -4.36
N MET A 106 -12.24 -1.02 -4.92
CA MET A 106 -13.03 0.22 -4.80
C MET A 106 -13.28 0.59 -3.34
N ILE A 107 -13.64 -0.40 -2.50
CA ILE A 107 -13.87 -0.18 -1.07
C ILE A 107 -12.56 0.20 -0.38
N LEU A 108 -11.45 -0.50 -0.65
CA LEU A 108 -10.16 -0.19 -0.08
C LEU A 108 -9.72 1.23 -0.43
N TYR A 109 -9.86 1.63 -1.70
CA TYR A 109 -9.47 2.98 -2.14
C TYR A 109 -10.41 4.09 -1.66
N THR A 110 -11.36 3.80 -0.76
CA THR A 110 -12.00 4.84 0.06
C THR A 110 -11.06 5.37 1.15
N PHE A 111 -9.91 4.72 1.39
CA PHE A 111 -8.95 5.13 2.44
C PHE A 111 -8.52 6.60 2.35
N PRO A 112 -8.38 7.27 1.16
CA PRO A 112 -8.03 8.68 1.12
C PRO A 112 -9.13 9.57 1.72
N THR A 113 -10.41 9.16 1.63
CA THR A 113 -11.53 9.85 2.30
C THR A 113 -11.34 9.82 3.82
N TRP A 114 -11.02 8.65 4.37
CA TRP A 114 -10.76 8.47 5.80
C TRP A 114 -9.50 9.20 6.27
N VAL A 115 -8.46 9.25 5.43
CA VAL A 115 -7.25 10.06 5.70
C VAL A 115 -7.58 11.54 5.72
N ASN A 116 -8.38 12.05 4.77
CA ASN A 116 -8.79 13.44 4.75
C ASN A 116 -9.63 13.81 5.98
N LEU A 117 -10.61 12.98 6.34
CA LEU A 117 -11.45 13.16 7.51
C LEU A 117 -10.62 13.13 8.80
N GLY A 118 -9.78 12.10 8.98
CA GLY A 118 -8.92 11.98 10.15
C GLY A 118 -7.82 13.05 10.22
N GLY A 119 -7.30 13.47 9.07
CA GLY A 119 -6.35 14.58 8.98
C GLY A 119 -6.96 15.90 9.45
N TRP A 120 -8.20 16.17 9.07
CA TRP A 120 -8.95 17.33 9.55
C TRP A 120 -9.25 17.23 11.06
N LEU A 121 -9.74 16.09 11.52
CA LEU A 121 -10.16 15.89 12.93
C LEU A 121 -8.97 15.86 13.90
N PHE A 122 -7.90 15.12 13.57
CA PHE A 122 -6.83 14.79 14.52
C PHE A 122 -5.53 15.54 14.27
N LEU A 123 -5.23 15.92 13.02
CA LEU A 123 -3.99 16.60 12.64
C LEU A 123 -4.20 18.09 12.31
N ARG A 124 -5.45 18.58 12.39
CA ARG A 124 -5.82 19.97 12.03
C ARG A 124 -5.39 20.34 10.61
N GLU A 125 -5.38 19.37 9.70
CA GLU A 125 -5.11 19.63 8.29
C GLU A 125 -6.30 20.36 7.67
N PRO A 126 -6.10 21.44 6.88
CA PRO A 126 -7.20 22.18 6.29
C PRO A 126 -7.94 21.32 5.26
N PHE A 127 -9.29 21.32 5.34
CA PHE A 127 -10.16 20.70 4.35
C PHE A 127 -10.45 21.71 3.24
N THR A 128 -9.65 21.69 2.17
CA THR A 128 -9.72 22.67 1.08
C THR A 128 -10.56 22.17 -0.08
N ARG A 129 -11.16 23.12 -0.85
CA ARG A 129 -11.93 22.77 -2.06
C ARG A 129 -11.09 21.98 -3.08
N ILE A 130 -9.79 22.29 -3.22
CA ILE A 130 -8.87 21.56 -4.11
C ILE A 130 -8.73 20.10 -3.68
N LYS A 131 -8.60 19.83 -2.38
CA LYS A 131 -8.54 18.44 -1.87
C LYS A 131 -9.86 17.70 -2.13
N LEU A 132 -10.98 18.36 -1.98
CA LEU A 132 -12.30 17.78 -2.23
C LEU A 132 -12.47 17.44 -3.72
N ILE A 133 -12.12 18.37 -4.62
CA ILE A 133 -12.16 18.14 -6.07
C ILE A 133 -11.22 16.97 -6.42
N GLY A 134 -9.96 16.99 -5.99
CA GLY A 134 -9.02 15.91 -6.27
C GLY A 134 -9.49 14.55 -5.74
N LEU A 135 -10.09 14.52 -4.54
CA LEU A 135 -10.64 13.28 -3.99
C LEU A 135 -11.85 12.76 -4.80
N THR A 136 -12.77 13.64 -5.19
CA THR A 136 -13.94 13.24 -5.99
C THR A 136 -13.56 12.81 -7.39
N THR A 137 -12.67 13.54 -8.07
CA THR A 137 -12.21 13.17 -9.42
C THR A 137 -11.44 11.84 -9.39
N ALA A 138 -10.54 11.65 -8.43
CA ALA A 138 -9.81 10.39 -8.28
C ALA A 138 -10.74 9.21 -7.95
N THR A 139 -11.74 9.40 -7.09
CA THR A 139 -12.72 8.35 -6.77
C THR A 139 -13.59 7.99 -7.97
N LEU A 140 -14.10 8.99 -8.71
CA LEU A 140 -14.87 8.76 -9.94
C LEU A 140 -14.02 8.05 -11.01
N GLY A 141 -12.79 8.49 -11.18
CA GLY A 141 -11.83 7.84 -12.09
C GLY A 141 -11.56 6.39 -11.72
N LEU A 142 -11.42 6.11 -10.44
CA LEU A 142 -11.24 4.74 -9.94
C LEU A 142 -12.46 3.85 -10.20
N VAL A 143 -13.67 4.37 -9.99
CA VAL A 143 -14.90 3.64 -10.31
C VAL A 143 -14.96 3.30 -11.79
N LEU A 144 -14.66 4.23 -12.69
CA LEU A 144 -14.61 3.97 -14.12
C LEU A 144 -13.51 2.96 -14.49
N LEU A 145 -12.36 3.04 -13.83
CA LEU A 145 -11.23 2.13 -14.09
C LEU A 145 -11.54 0.68 -13.70
N LEU A 146 -12.26 0.46 -12.59
CA LEU A 146 -12.49 -0.86 -12.00
C LEU A 146 -13.86 -1.47 -12.32
N ALA A 147 -14.90 -0.66 -12.60
CA ALA A 147 -16.27 -1.15 -12.76
C ALA A 147 -16.56 -1.80 -14.13
N THR A 148 -15.73 -1.59 -15.14
CA THR A 148 -16.01 -2.01 -16.52
C THR A 148 -15.92 -3.53 -16.76
N GLY A 149 -15.41 -4.29 -15.80
CA GLY A 149 -15.33 -5.76 -15.85
C GLY A 149 -16.61 -6.51 -15.46
N GLY A 150 -17.71 -5.80 -15.18
CA GLY A 150 -18.97 -6.39 -14.70
C GLY A 150 -18.90 -6.80 -13.21
N LEU A 151 -19.66 -6.13 -12.37
CA LEU A 151 -19.80 -6.49 -10.96
C LEU A 151 -20.98 -7.47 -10.81
N SER A 152 -20.77 -8.74 -11.17
CA SER A 152 -21.77 -9.76 -10.93
C SER A 152 -21.54 -10.40 -9.55
N PHE A 153 -22.34 -10.02 -8.57
CA PHE A 153 -22.39 -10.65 -7.25
C PHE A 153 -23.78 -10.47 -6.64
N THR A 154 -24.16 -11.35 -5.74
CA THR A 154 -25.43 -11.28 -5.01
C THR A 154 -25.19 -10.71 -3.61
N TRP A 155 -26.04 -9.77 -3.19
CA TRP A 155 -26.02 -9.28 -1.82
C TRP A 155 -26.59 -10.34 -0.87
N ASN A 156 -25.73 -10.87 -0.02
CA ASN A 156 -26.08 -11.77 1.07
C ASN A 156 -25.25 -11.41 2.32
N PHE A 157 -25.46 -12.11 3.42
CA PHE A 157 -24.72 -11.83 4.67
C PHE A 157 -23.20 -11.98 4.48
N GLU A 158 -22.74 -12.95 3.71
CA GLU A 158 -21.32 -13.22 3.46
C GLU A 158 -20.67 -12.07 2.68
N THR A 159 -21.29 -11.62 1.57
CA THR A 159 -20.76 -10.50 0.76
C THR A 159 -20.83 -9.17 1.51
N LEU A 160 -21.82 -8.98 2.38
CA LEU A 160 -21.88 -7.81 3.26
C LEU A 160 -20.76 -7.82 4.29
N ALA A 161 -20.51 -8.95 4.94
CA ALA A 161 -19.41 -9.12 5.90
C ALA A 161 -18.03 -8.91 5.24
N ALA A 162 -17.85 -9.44 4.01
CA ALA A 162 -16.64 -9.23 3.22
C ALA A 162 -16.43 -7.74 2.85
N SER A 163 -17.50 -7.04 2.45
CA SER A 163 -17.46 -5.60 2.17
C SER A 163 -17.12 -4.79 3.42
N ALA A 164 -17.66 -5.16 4.57
CA ALA A 164 -17.32 -4.56 5.86
C ALA A 164 -15.85 -4.80 6.24
N SER A 165 -15.29 -5.99 5.95
CA SER A 165 -13.88 -6.29 6.15
C SER A 165 -12.97 -5.44 5.25
N ALA A 166 -13.33 -5.24 3.98
CA ALA A 166 -12.60 -4.35 3.08
C ALA A 166 -12.64 -2.88 3.55
N LEU A 167 -13.80 -2.43 4.07
CA LEU A 167 -13.94 -1.09 4.62
C LEU A 167 -13.12 -0.92 5.91
N ALA A 168 -13.12 -1.90 6.80
CA ALA A 168 -12.26 -1.91 7.98
C ALA A 168 -10.78 -1.85 7.59
N ALA A 169 -10.37 -2.58 6.57
CA ALA A 169 -9.03 -2.50 6.01
C ALA A 169 -8.68 -1.08 5.54
N ALA A 170 -9.60 -0.40 4.82
CA ALA A 170 -9.42 0.98 4.38
C ALA A 170 -9.25 1.96 5.55
N ILE A 171 -10.05 1.83 6.60
CA ILE A 171 -9.99 2.66 7.81
C ILE A 171 -8.68 2.42 8.58
N ILE A 172 -8.26 1.17 8.72
CA ILE A 172 -6.99 0.81 9.39
C ILE A 172 -5.81 1.38 8.60
N TYR A 173 -5.81 1.26 7.27
CA TYR A 173 -4.75 1.83 6.43
C TYR A 173 -4.71 3.36 6.50
N ALA A 174 -5.88 4.01 6.58
CA ALA A 174 -5.96 5.45 6.84
C ALA A 174 -5.37 5.81 8.22
N GLY A 175 -5.71 5.07 9.26
CA GLY A 175 -5.13 5.22 10.60
C GLY A 175 -3.61 5.07 10.59
N TYR A 176 -3.08 4.04 9.91
CA TYR A 176 -1.65 3.86 9.69
C TYR A 176 -1.01 5.11 9.06
N THR A 177 -1.61 5.65 8.00
CA THR A 177 -1.11 6.84 7.30
C THR A 177 -1.07 8.07 8.20
N LEU A 178 -2.13 8.31 8.99
CA LEU A 178 -2.24 9.44 9.91
C LEU A 178 -1.21 9.35 11.06
N VAL A 179 -1.08 8.19 11.67
CA VAL A 179 -0.11 7.97 12.76
C VAL A 179 1.33 8.06 12.21
N SER A 180 1.59 7.47 11.05
CA SER A 180 2.88 7.57 10.37
C SER A 180 3.25 9.04 10.10
N ARG A 181 2.31 9.87 9.66
CA ARG A 181 2.54 11.31 9.45
C ARG A 181 2.99 12.01 10.73
N LYS A 182 2.40 11.69 11.87
CA LYS A 182 2.74 12.28 13.17
C LYS A 182 4.13 11.85 13.65
N VAL A 183 4.45 10.57 13.48
CA VAL A 183 5.70 9.96 13.99
C VAL A 183 6.90 10.24 13.09
N GLN A 184 6.69 10.31 11.77
CA GLN A 184 7.77 10.44 10.79
C GLN A 184 8.57 11.74 10.90
N SER A 185 8.06 12.78 11.57
CA SER A 185 8.83 14.00 11.82
C SER A 185 10.10 13.76 12.66
N GLU A 186 10.13 12.67 13.43
CA GLU A 186 11.17 12.35 14.40
C GLU A 186 12.07 11.16 14.00
N VAL A 187 11.74 10.45 12.93
CA VAL A 187 12.39 9.17 12.58
C VAL A 187 12.93 9.19 11.14
N ARG A 188 14.07 8.55 10.92
CA ARG A 188 14.59 8.32 9.56
C ARG A 188 13.68 7.37 8.79
N PRO A 189 13.26 7.68 7.57
CA PRO A 189 12.30 6.86 6.81
C PRO A 189 12.71 5.40 6.65
N LEU A 190 13.97 5.12 6.29
CA LEU A 190 14.47 3.75 6.14
C LEU A 190 14.41 2.95 7.45
N SER A 191 14.78 3.58 8.57
CA SER A 191 14.67 2.92 9.87
C SER A 191 13.21 2.64 10.22
N SER A 192 12.32 3.60 9.99
CA SER A 192 10.88 3.41 10.21
C SER A 192 10.32 2.30 9.30
N THR A 193 10.70 2.30 8.01
CA THR A 193 10.31 1.24 7.06
C THR A 193 10.72 -0.14 7.59
N LEU A 194 11.95 -0.30 8.10
CA LEU A 194 12.41 -1.57 8.66
C LEU A 194 11.52 -2.05 9.80
N TYR A 195 11.25 -1.19 10.79
CA TYR A 195 10.45 -1.59 11.95
C TYR A 195 8.98 -1.84 11.61
N VAL A 196 8.42 -1.07 10.67
CA VAL A 196 7.06 -1.32 10.17
C VAL A 196 7.00 -2.66 9.44
N MET A 197 7.95 -2.98 8.57
CA MET A 197 7.98 -4.26 7.86
C MET A 197 8.20 -5.44 8.84
N ALA A 198 9.07 -5.27 9.84
CA ALA A 198 9.27 -6.28 10.87
C ALA A 198 7.99 -6.56 11.66
N GLY A 199 7.27 -5.51 12.08
CA GLY A 199 5.98 -5.66 12.75
C GLY A 199 4.93 -6.32 11.86
N ALA A 200 4.87 -5.96 10.58
CA ALA A 200 3.98 -6.58 9.60
C ALA A 200 4.32 -8.06 9.42
N SER A 201 5.60 -8.40 9.26
CA SER A 201 6.06 -9.79 9.16
C SER A 201 5.64 -10.61 10.39
N CYS A 202 5.90 -10.12 11.60
CA CYS A 202 5.48 -10.80 12.83
C CYS A 202 3.98 -11.05 12.87
N GLY A 203 3.16 -10.05 12.54
CA GLY A 203 1.70 -10.20 12.51
C GLY A 203 1.23 -11.20 11.47
N LEU A 204 1.79 -11.16 10.27
CA LEU A 204 1.40 -12.07 9.17
C LEU A 204 1.80 -13.53 9.47
N TRP A 205 2.95 -13.78 10.09
CA TRP A 205 3.32 -15.11 10.58
C TRP A 205 2.33 -15.62 11.62
N THR A 206 1.84 -14.75 12.51
CA THR A 206 0.85 -15.11 13.53
C THR A 206 -0.51 -15.45 12.90
N PHE A 207 -0.95 -14.68 11.89
CA PHE A 207 -2.29 -14.83 11.30
C PHE A 207 -2.38 -15.91 10.23
N HIS A 208 -1.33 -16.15 9.45
CA HIS A 208 -1.38 -17.02 8.27
C HIS A 208 -0.60 -18.32 8.40
N GLN A 209 0.40 -18.39 9.31
CA GLN A 209 1.23 -19.59 9.54
C GLN A 209 1.66 -20.25 8.22
N PRO A 210 2.38 -19.54 7.33
CA PRO A 210 2.67 -20.01 5.98
C PRO A 210 3.53 -21.27 5.99
N SER A 211 3.29 -22.18 5.02
CA SER A 211 4.14 -23.32 4.81
C SER A 211 5.45 -22.92 4.12
N LEU A 212 6.57 -23.49 4.57
CA LEU A 212 7.86 -23.30 3.92
C LEU A 212 8.10 -24.28 2.76
N ALA A 213 7.18 -25.22 2.50
CA ALA A 213 7.36 -26.26 1.49
C ALA A 213 7.62 -25.67 0.11
N HIS A 214 6.86 -24.65 -0.29
CA HIS A 214 7.05 -23.99 -1.59
C HIS A 214 8.40 -23.26 -1.75
N LEU A 215 9.11 -22.96 -0.66
CA LEU A 215 10.44 -22.36 -0.72
C LEU A 215 11.56 -23.40 -0.87
N GLN A 216 11.31 -24.65 -0.50
CA GLN A 216 12.32 -25.73 -0.61
C GLN A 216 12.58 -26.09 -2.08
N ASP A 217 11.51 -26.06 -2.89
CA ASP A 217 11.58 -26.35 -4.33
C ASP A 217 11.56 -25.07 -5.19
N ALA A 218 11.86 -23.92 -4.58
CA ALA A 218 11.79 -22.62 -5.24
C ALA A 218 12.79 -22.52 -6.40
N GLY A 219 12.27 -22.50 -7.64
CA GLY A 219 13.04 -22.14 -8.82
C GLY A 219 13.37 -20.64 -8.85
N TRP A 220 14.31 -20.26 -9.72
CA TRP A 220 14.72 -18.86 -9.91
C TRP A 220 13.55 -17.89 -10.19
N SER A 221 12.49 -18.38 -10.84
CA SER A 221 11.27 -17.58 -11.12
C SER A 221 10.57 -17.12 -9.85
N LEU A 222 10.46 -17.99 -8.82
CA LEU A 222 9.86 -17.65 -7.54
C LEU A 222 10.76 -16.67 -6.75
N VAL A 223 12.07 -16.92 -6.75
CA VAL A 223 13.05 -16.02 -6.12
C VAL A 223 12.95 -14.62 -6.72
N PHE A 224 12.89 -14.51 -8.05
CA PHE A 224 12.74 -13.23 -8.75
C PHE A 224 11.41 -12.53 -8.41
N ALA A 225 10.30 -13.27 -8.40
CA ALA A 225 9.00 -12.72 -8.04
C ALA A 225 8.98 -12.20 -6.59
N LEU A 226 9.49 -12.97 -5.63
CA LEU A 226 9.57 -12.57 -4.22
C LEU A 226 10.54 -11.40 -4.01
N PHE A 227 11.66 -11.35 -4.72
CA PHE A 227 12.59 -10.22 -4.67
C PHE A 227 11.94 -8.95 -5.23
N GLY A 228 11.25 -9.03 -6.37
CA GLY A 228 10.50 -7.91 -6.94
C GLY A 228 9.44 -7.40 -5.97
N LEU A 229 8.67 -8.30 -5.35
CA LEU A 229 7.69 -7.97 -4.32
C LEU A 229 8.33 -7.29 -3.10
N ALA A 230 9.44 -7.84 -2.60
CA ALA A 230 10.11 -7.32 -1.41
C ALA A 230 10.79 -5.97 -1.66
N PHE A 231 11.53 -5.85 -2.75
CA PHE A 231 12.30 -4.63 -3.03
C PHE A 231 11.48 -3.57 -3.74
N LEU A 232 10.96 -3.89 -4.96
CA LEU A 232 10.27 -2.91 -5.80
C LEU A 232 8.88 -2.55 -5.27
N CYS A 233 8.15 -3.52 -4.70
CA CYS A 233 6.77 -3.31 -4.26
C CYS A 233 6.62 -3.21 -2.73
N THR A 234 7.71 -3.17 -1.95
CA THR A 234 7.62 -3.01 -0.50
C THR A 234 8.67 -2.03 0.04
N ILE A 235 9.96 -2.33 0.00
CA ILE A 235 11.01 -1.47 0.58
C ILE A 235 11.00 -0.09 -0.07
N LEU A 236 11.12 -0.06 -1.38
CA LEU A 236 11.23 1.18 -2.14
C LEU A 236 10.00 2.07 -1.98
N PRO A 237 8.77 1.61 -2.28
CA PRO A 237 7.59 2.47 -2.21
C PRO A 237 7.25 2.87 -0.78
N LEU A 238 7.37 1.98 0.21
CA LEU A 238 7.10 2.34 1.60
C LEU A 238 8.07 3.41 2.09
N THR A 239 9.35 3.30 1.75
CA THR A 239 10.36 4.32 2.09
C THR A 239 10.06 5.66 1.42
N LEU A 240 9.75 5.66 0.12
CA LEU A 240 9.41 6.87 -0.64
C LEU A 240 8.14 7.53 -0.11
N PHE A 241 7.11 6.74 0.20
CA PHE A 241 5.86 7.22 0.79
C PHE A 241 6.10 7.89 2.15
N LEU A 242 6.85 7.24 3.03
CA LEU A 242 7.20 7.79 4.35
C LEU A 242 8.08 9.05 4.24
N GLN A 243 8.99 9.12 3.27
CA GLN A 243 9.76 10.33 2.97
C GLN A 243 8.86 11.49 2.50
N GLY A 244 7.90 11.19 1.64
CA GLY A 244 6.91 12.16 1.18
C GLY A 244 6.03 12.67 2.32
N LEU A 245 5.57 11.78 3.20
CA LEU A 245 4.78 12.13 4.38
C LEU A 245 5.50 13.09 5.34
N GLN A 246 6.83 13.11 5.38
CA GLN A 246 7.58 14.10 6.18
C GLN A 246 7.39 15.54 5.69
N LYS A 247 7.07 15.73 4.41
CA LYS A 247 7.14 17.03 3.74
C LYS A 247 5.79 17.56 3.27
N MET A 248 4.75 16.71 3.21
CA MET A 248 3.40 17.10 2.80
C MET A 248 2.34 16.63 3.80
N SER A 249 1.09 17.08 3.63
CA SER A 249 -0.04 16.60 4.44
C SER A 249 -0.39 15.15 4.11
N SER A 250 -0.94 14.42 5.10
CA SER A 250 -1.40 13.05 4.91
C SER A 250 -2.49 12.96 3.85
N SER A 251 -3.39 13.92 3.81
CA SER A 251 -4.45 14.03 2.79
C SER A 251 -3.88 14.13 1.37
N LYS A 252 -2.87 14.99 1.15
CA LYS A 252 -2.24 15.15 -0.16
C LYS A 252 -1.52 13.87 -0.58
N ALA A 253 -0.79 13.22 0.33
CA ALA A 253 -0.10 11.97 0.06
C ALA A 253 -1.08 10.84 -0.30
N ALA A 254 -2.21 10.73 0.41
CA ALA A 254 -3.23 9.72 0.16
C ALA A 254 -3.91 9.87 -1.22
N ILE A 255 -4.12 11.10 -1.69
CA ILE A 255 -4.65 11.35 -3.04
C ILE A 255 -3.60 11.02 -4.11
N LEU A 256 -2.35 11.46 -3.94
CA LEU A 256 -1.29 11.22 -4.91
C LEU A 256 -0.96 9.73 -5.10
N VAL A 257 -1.05 8.93 -4.05
CA VAL A 257 -0.76 7.50 -4.18
C VAL A 257 -1.85 6.75 -4.95
N MET A 258 -3.02 7.35 -5.22
CA MET A 258 -4.06 6.76 -6.10
C MET A 258 -3.61 6.59 -7.56
N ILE A 259 -2.42 7.04 -7.94
CA ILE A 259 -1.75 6.64 -9.20
C ILE A 259 -1.49 5.12 -9.24
N GLU A 260 -1.46 4.44 -8.10
CA GLU A 260 -1.23 2.99 -7.98
C GLU A 260 -2.18 2.15 -8.86
N PRO A 261 -3.53 2.25 -8.74
CA PRO A 261 -4.43 1.46 -9.58
C PRO A 261 -4.33 1.78 -11.07
N VAL A 262 -3.99 3.02 -11.43
CA VAL A 262 -3.73 3.41 -12.83
C VAL A 262 -2.49 2.67 -13.34
N THR A 263 -1.41 2.69 -12.55
CA THR A 263 -0.19 1.97 -12.91
C THR A 263 -0.42 0.47 -13.01
N ALA A 264 -1.21 -0.12 -12.09
CA ALA A 264 -1.56 -1.54 -12.13
C ALA A 264 -2.30 -1.91 -13.42
N ALA A 265 -3.30 -1.11 -13.82
CA ALA A 265 -4.07 -1.34 -15.05
C ALA A 265 -3.19 -1.20 -16.32
N VAL A 266 -2.38 -0.14 -16.38
CA VAL A 266 -1.46 0.09 -17.50
C VAL A 266 -0.40 -1.00 -17.57
N ALA A 267 0.20 -1.40 -16.44
CA ALA A 267 1.18 -2.48 -16.40
C ALA A 267 0.56 -3.83 -16.82
N ALA A 268 -0.66 -4.14 -16.38
CA ALA A 268 -1.38 -5.33 -16.82
C ALA A 268 -1.64 -5.33 -18.33
N SER A 269 -2.01 -4.18 -18.90
CA SER A 269 -2.23 -4.04 -20.34
C SER A 269 -0.94 -4.33 -21.13
N PHE A 270 0.19 -3.74 -20.76
CA PHE A 270 1.45 -3.92 -21.50
C PHE A 270 2.16 -5.26 -21.23
N LEU A 271 2.12 -5.76 -20.01
CA LEU A 271 2.90 -6.93 -19.60
C LEU A 271 2.11 -8.24 -19.63
N LEU A 272 0.78 -8.17 -19.50
CA LEU A 272 -0.10 -9.34 -19.48
C LEU A 272 -1.00 -9.40 -20.72
N GLY A 273 -0.94 -8.41 -21.63
CA GLY A 273 -1.74 -8.37 -22.84
C GLY A 273 -3.24 -8.07 -22.61
N GLU A 274 -3.60 -7.52 -21.45
CA GLU A 274 -4.98 -7.16 -21.12
C GLU A 274 -5.37 -5.87 -21.84
N SER A 275 -6.48 -5.88 -22.60
CA SER A 275 -6.96 -4.68 -23.29
C SER A 275 -7.75 -3.78 -22.34
N LEU A 276 -7.39 -2.50 -22.29
CA LEU A 276 -8.16 -1.49 -21.55
C LEU A 276 -9.27 -0.91 -22.44
N SER A 277 -10.48 -0.89 -21.91
CA SER A 277 -11.61 -0.21 -22.56
C SER A 277 -11.46 1.31 -22.55
N LEU A 278 -12.22 2.01 -23.40
CA LEU A 278 -12.25 3.48 -23.43
C LEU A 278 -12.60 4.07 -22.04
N TRP A 279 -13.55 3.44 -21.34
CA TRP A 279 -13.95 3.87 -19.97
C TRP A 279 -12.84 3.73 -18.96
N GLN A 280 -12.01 2.68 -19.07
CA GLN A 280 -10.84 2.50 -18.20
C GLN A 280 -9.77 3.56 -18.50
N TRP A 281 -9.54 3.93 -19.75
CA TRP A 281 -8.65 5.03 -20.10
C TRP A 281 -9.15 6.37 -19.57
N LEU A 282 -10.46 6.66 -19.70
CA LEU A 282 -11.07 7.86 -19.12
C LEU A 282 -10.93 7.85 -17.58
N GLY A 283 -11.16 6.71 -16.95
CA GLY A 283 -10.96 6.55 -15.51
C GLY A 283 -9.53 6.82 -15.08
N ALA A 284 -8.54 6.29 -15.81
CA ALA A 284 -7.13 6.54 -15.56
C ALA A 284 -6.78 8.04 -15.67
N LEU A 285 -7.28 8.72 -16.70
CA LEU A 285 -7.08 10.16 -16.88
C LEU A 285 -7.69 10.98 -15.73
N LEU A 286 -8.88 10.62 -15.26
CA LEU A 286 -9.53 11.30 -14.11
C LEU A 286 -8.78 11.10 -12.80
N VAL A 287 -8.11 9.97 -12.61
CA VAL A 287 -7.26 9.75 -11.41
C VAL A 287 -6.01 10.63 -11.47
N LEU A 288 -5.47 10.88 -12.66
CA LEU A 288 -4.23 11.63 -12.86
C LEU A 288 -4.42 13.16 -12.91
N GLY A 289 -5.64 13.64 -13.20
CA GLY A 289 -5.98 15.07 -13.34
C GLY A 289 -6.49 15.70 -12.07
#